data_09870961e56d55ba0b66fe660f72f7a2
#
_entry.id   09870961e56d55ba0b66fe660f72f7a2
#
_cell.length_a   1.000
_cell.length_b   1.000
_cell.length_c   1.000
_cell.angle_alpha   90.00
_cell.angle_beta   90.00
_cell.angle_gamma   90.00
#
_symmetry.space_group_name_H-M   'P 1'
#
loop_
_entity.id
_entity.type
_entity.pdbx_description
1 polymer ?
#
loop_
_entity_poly.entity_id
_entity_poly.type
_entity_poly.pdbx_seq_one_letter_code
_entity_poly.pdbx_strand_id
1 'polypeptide(L)'
;MISKDELIKRITGTIGKNRVLELTLLLKEHDFALRDLIDITFHADRAIAFHAVWILENAFLQDQEKCVDDLEYLLSRIKEIKHESCQRHYVKIAMQVTGKKAPKVIREKVQSLDMEPVVEQCFDWMIDPKVKIAVKCF
;
A
#
# COMPACT_ATOMS: atom_id res chain seq x y z
N MET A 1 -10.61 -14.74 11.96
CA MET A 1 -10.06 -13.51 11.36
C MET A 1 -9.05 -12.87 12.30
N ILE A 2 -7.90 -12.46 11.77
CA ILE A 2 -6.88 -11.77 12.57
C ILE A 2 -7.34 -10.35 12.85
N SER A 3 -7.28 -9.94 14.14
CA SER A 3 -7.62 -8.56 14.53
C SER A 3 -6.50 -7.59 14.15
N LYS A 4 -6.83 -6.30 14.12
CA LYS A 4 -5.84 -5.24 13.85
C LYS A 4 -4.70 -5.26 14.86
N ASP A 5 -4.99 -5.45 16.15
CA ASP A 5 -3.97 -5.52 17.20
C ASP A 5 -3.04 -6.72 17.02
N GLU A 6 -3.60 -7.87 16.68
CA GLU A 6 -2.81 -9.06 16.39
C GLU A 6 -1.93 -8.87 15.15
N LEU A 7 -2.46 -8.20 14.13
CA LEU A 7 -1.72 -7.87 12.91
C LEU A 7 -0.51 -6.98 13.24
N ILE A 8 -0.71 -5.94 14.06
CA ILE A 8 0.38 -5.07 14.52
C ILE A 8 1.46 -5.87 15.23
N LYS A 9 1.08 -6.79 16.12
CA LYS A 9 2.04 -7.64 16.84
C LYS A 9 2.88 -8.49 15.89
N ARG A 10 2.27 -9.04 14.85
CA ARG A 10 2.97 -9.92 13.90
C ARG A 10 3.97 -9.17 13.02
N ILE A 11 3.73 -7.90 12.73
CA ILE A 11 4.57 -7.10 11.86
C ILE A 11 5.57 -6.23 12.62
N THR A 12 5.51 -6.20 13.96
CA THR A 12 6.46 -5.48 14.79
C THR A 12 7.80 -6.21 14.83
N GLY A 13 8.89 -5.47 14.91
CA GLY A 13 10.24 -6.00 15.00
C GLY A 13 11.03 -5.78 13.73
N THR A 14 12.25 -6.34 13.69
CA THR A 14 13.11 -6.22 12.52
C THR A 14 12.55 -7.04 11.36
N ILE A 15 12.45 -6.42 10.19
CA ILE A 15 11.88 -7.05 9.01
C ILE A 15 12.84 -6.89 7.83
N GLY A 16 13.01 -7.95 7.06
CA GLY A 16 13.74 -7.93 5.80
C GLY A 16 12.86 -8.49 4.70
N LYS A 17 13.37 -8.51 3.47
CA LYS A 17 12.61 -8.98 2.30
C LYS A 17 12.01 -10.37 2.50
N ASN A 18 12.81 -11.31 3.02
CA ASN A 18 12.34 -12.69 3.25
C ASN A 18 11.22 -12.75 4.30
N ARG A 19 11.35 -11.95 5.36
CA ARG A 19 10.33 -11.88 6.41
C ARG A 19 9.03 -11.26 5.89
N VAL A 20 9.14 -10.24 5.03
CA VAL A 20 7.96 -9.64 4.37
C VAL A 20 7.21 -10.70 3.56
N LEU A 21 7.93 -11.50 2.77
CA LEU A 21 7.33 -12.56 1.97
C LEU A 21 6.67 -13.62 2.84
N GLU A 22 7.34 -14.05 3.93
CA GLU A 22 6.78 -15.01 4.89
C GLU A 22 5.49 -14.48 5.51
N LEU A 23 5.50 -13.23 5.97
CA LEU A 23 4.32 -12.60 6.59
C LEU A 23 3.19 -12.45 5.59
N THR A 24 3.51 -12.07 4.35
CA THR A 24 2.50 -11.93 3.30
C THR A 24 1.81 -13.27 3.03
N LEU A 25 2.59 -14.36 2.94
CA LEU A 25 2.03 -15.70 2.75
C LEU A 25 1.22 -16.16 3.95
N LEU A 26 1.72 -15.91 5.17
CA LEU A 26 1.03 -16.26 6.40
C LEU A 26 -0.31 -15.56 6.50
N LEU A 27 -0.35 -14.27 6.19
CA LEU A 27 -1.57 -13.48 6.24
C LEU A 27 -2.56 -13.88 5.14
N LYS A 28 -2.05 -14.38 4.00
CA LYS A 28 -2.90 -14.91 2.93
C LYS A 28 -3.64 -16.19 3.36
N GLU A 29 -2.98 -17.02 4.17
CA GLU A 29 -3.57 -18.24 4.71
C GLU A 29 -4.60 -17.97 5.81
N HIS A 30 -4.48 -16.84 6.51
CA HIS A 30 -5.37 -16.41 7.58
C HIS A 30 -6.21 -15.22 7.13
N ASP A 31 -7.50 -15.26 7.41
CA ASP A 31 -8.36 -14.12 7.11
C ASP A 31 -7.96 -12.89 7.91
N PHE A 32 -7.83 -11.76 7.23
CA PHE A 32 -7.64 -10.46 7.85
C PHE A 32 -8.28 -9.39 6.97
N ALA A 33 -8.63 -8.25 7.58
CA ALA A 33 -9.19 -7.14 6.83
C ALA A 33 -8.04 -6.34 6.20
N LEU A 34 -8.04 -6.24 4.87
CA LEU A 34 -7.02 -5.44 4.16
C LEU A 34 -7.05 -3.97 4.63
N ARG A 35 -8.22 -3.46 4.98
CA ARG A 35 -8.36 -2.11 5.56
C ARG A 35 -7.55 -1.92 6.83
N ASP A 36 -7.45 -2.94 7.66
CA ASP A 36 -6.64 -2.88 8.89
C ASP A 36 -5.17 -2.70 8.53
N LEU A 37 -4.68 -3.41 7.52
CA LEU A 37 -3.31 -3.26 7.04
C LEU A 37 -3.07 -1.86 6.47
N ILE A 38 -4.02 -1.33 5.70
CA ILE A 38 -3.96 0.03 5.18
C ILE A 38 -3.88 1.03 6.33
N ASP A 39 -4.74 0.88 7.35
CA ASP A 39 -4.74 1.76 8.51
C ASP A 39 -3.41 1.74 9.27
N ILE A 40 -2.77 0.58 9.38
CA ILE A 40 -1.48 0.44 10.06
C ILE A 40 -0.37 1.21 9.31
N THR A 41 -0.50 1.46 8.01
CA THR A 41 0.45 2.28 7.27
C THR A 41 0.49 3.74 7.74
N PHE A 42 -0.50 4.15 8.54
CA PHE A 42 -0.57 5.48 9.15
C PHE A 42 -0.17 5.47 10.63
N HIS A 43 0.37 4.35 11.12
CA HIS A 43 0.80 4.23 12.51
C HIS A 43 1.84 5.28 12.87
N ALA A 44 1.78 5.80 14.11
CA ALA A 44 2.73 6.80 14.59
C ALA A 44 4.18 6.30 14.60
N ASP A 45 4.38 5.01 14.86
CA ASP A 45 5.69 4.37 14.75
C ASP A 45 6.03 4.15 13.28
N ARG A 46 7.08 4.84 12.81
CA ARG A 46 7.50 4.79 11.41
C ARG A 46 7.91 3.38 10.96
N ALA A 47 8.54 2.60 11.84
CA ALA A 47 8.95 1.24 11.52
C ALA A 47 7.73 0.33 11.29
N ILE A 48 6.73 0.44 12.14
CA ILE A 48 5.48 -0.33 12.01
C ILE A 48 4.75 0.08 10.72
N ALA A 49 4.64 1.38 10.45
CA ALA A 49 4.03 1.88 9.23
C ALA A 49 4.76 1.37 7.98
N PHE A 50 6.09 1.40 7.98
CA PHE A 50 6.91 0.92 6.88
C PHE A 50 6.73 -0.59 6.66
N HIS A 51 6.74 -1.38 7.72
CA HIS A 51 6.52 -2.83 7.62
C HIS A 51 5.14 -3.12 7.02
N ALA A 52 4.13 -2.40 7.48
CA ALA A 52 2.76 -2.57 6.99
C ALA A 52 2.66 -2.26 5.49
N VAL A 53 3.23 -1.15 5.03
CA VAL A 53 3.16 -0.76 3.62
C VAL A 53 3.94 -1.72 2.72
N TRP A 54 5.05 -2.24 3.20
CA TRP A 54 5.83 -3.22 2.45
C TRP A 54 5.04 -4.51 2.25
N ILE A 55 4.38 -5.00 3.29
CA ILE A 55 3.50 -6.17 3.21
C ILE A 55 2.31 -5.87 2.28
N LEU A 56 1.73 -4.68 2.38
CA LEU A 56 0.61 -4.25 1.53
C LEU A 56 0.98 -4.28 0.05
N GLU A 57 2.14 -3.74 -0.32
CA GLU A 57 2.63 -3.78 -1.70
C GLU A 57 2.78 -5.22 -2.19
N ASN A 58 3.36 -6.10 -1.39
CA ASN A 58 3.51 -7.51 -1.75
C ASN A 58 2.17 -8.22 -1.89
N ALA A 59 1.19 -7.89 -1.06
CA ALA A 59 -0.16 -8.43 -1.19
C ALA A 59 -0.80 -8.05 -2.52
N PHE A 60 -0.62 -6.80 -2.96
CA PHE A 60 -1.08 -6.36 -4.28
C PHE A 60 -0.33 -7.05 -5.42
N LEU A 61 0.97 -7.25 -5.30
CA LEU A 61 1.76 -7.95 -6.31
C LEU A 61 1.31 -9.39 -6.50
N GLN A 62 0.93 -10.05 -5.42
CA GLN A 62 0.57 -11.46 -5.47
C GLN A 62 -0.86 -11.70 -5.98
N ASP A 63 -1.79 -10.82 -5.63
CA ASP A 63 -3.19 -11.01 -6.01
C ASP A 63 -3.96 -9.69 -5.99
N GLN A 64 -3.86 -8.92 -7.07
CA GLN A 64 -4.55 -7.65 -7.19
C GLN A 64 -6.08 -7.81 -7.17
N GLU A 65 -6.59 -8.89 -7.75
CA GLU A 65 -8.04 -9.10 -7.85
C GLU A 65 -8.70 -9.19 -6.47
N LYS A 66 -8.03 -9.79 -5.50
CA LYS A 66 -8.53 -9.85 -4.11
C LYS A 66 -8.57 -8.50 -3.43
N CYS A 67 -7.80 -7.54 -3.92
CA CYS A 67 -7.68 -6.21 -3.33
C CYS A 67 -8.65 -5.20 -3.92
N VAL A 68 -9.44 -5.58 -4.92
CA VAL A 68 -10.29 -4.65 -5.68
C VAL A 68 -11.31 -3.91 -4.78
N ASP A 69 -11.88 -4.60 -3.80
CA ASP A 69 -12.91 -4.00 -2.94
C ASP A 69 -12.34 -2.93 -2.00
N ASP A 70 -11.04 -2.98 -1.71
CA ASP A 70 -10.37 -2.04 -0.81
C ASP A 70 -9.55 -0.99 -1.57
N LEU A 71 -9.54 -1.05 -2.89
CA LEU A 71 -8.73 -0.16 -3.72
C LEU A 71 -9.14 1.30 -3.58
N GLU A 72 -10.45 1.58 -3.57
CA GLU A 72 -10.96 2.94 -3.40
C GLU A 72 -10.53 3.52 -2.05
N TYR A 73 -10.66 2.73 -0.99
CA TYR A 73 -10.24 3.14 0.35
C TYR A 73 -8.74 3.46 0.40
N LEU A 74 -7.90 2.58 -0.17
CA LEU A 74 -6.46 2.78 -0.22
C LEU A 74 -6.12 4.07 -0.96
N LEU A 75 -6.66 4.27 -2.15
CA LEU A 75 -6.36 5.43 -2.98
C LEU A 75 -6.91 6.73 -2.37
N SER A 76 -8.05 6.66 -1.67
CA SER A 76 -8.63 7.83 -0.99
C SER A 76 -7.73 8.36 0.12
N ARG A 77 -6.87 7.52 0.69
CA ARG A 77 -6.00 7.88 1.81
C ARG A 77 -4.59 8.28 1.38
N ILE A 78 -4.28 8.25 0.08
CA ILE A 78 -2.93 8.53 -0.40
C ILE A 78 -2.42 9.91 0.02
N LYS A 79 -3.31 10.91 0.13
CA LYS A 79 -2.96 12.27 0.55
C LYS A 79 -2.53 12.37 2.01
N GLU A 80 -2.87 11.39 2.83
CA GLU A 80 -2.59 11.38 4.26
C GLU A 80 -1.22 10.77 4.58
N ILE A 81 -0.52 10.21 3.60
CA ILE A 81 0.77 9.56 3.79
C ILE A 81 1.85 10.61 4.05
N LYS A 82 2.45 10.55 5.24
CA LYS A 82 3.49 11.49 5.68
C LYS A 82 4.89 10.88 5.66
N HIS A 83 5.01 9.58 5.86
CA HIS A 83 6.32 8.91 5.90
C HIS A 83 6.81 8.67 4.48
N GLU A 84 8.01 9.16 4.15
CA GLU A 84 8.58 9.04 2.81
C GLU A 84 8.75 7.59 2.35
N SER A 85 9.13 6.70 3.27
CA SER A 85 9.24 5.27 2.98
C SER A 85 7.89 4.67 2.55
N CYS A 86 6.80 5.15 3.12
CA CYS A 86 5.46 4.73 2.74
C CYS A 86 5.03 5.34 1.39
N GLN A 87 5.40 6.60 1.13
CA GLN A 87 5.08 7.27 -0.14
C GLN A 87 5.57 6.48 -1.34
N ARG A 88 6.80 5.98 -1.27
CA ARG A 88 7.38 5.17 -2.35
C ARG A 88 6.54 3.94 -2.65
N HIS A 89 6.12 3.22 -1.62
CA HIS A 89 5.33 2.01 -1.79
C HIS A 89 3.91 2.30 -2.30
N TYR A 90 3.29 3.39 -1.85
CA TYR A 90 1.98 3.81 -2.34
C TYR A 90 2.04 4.23 -3.82
N VAL A 91 3.09 4.93 -4.24
CA VAL A 91 3.30 5.27 -5.65
C VAL A 91 3.42 4.00 -6.49
N LYS A 92 4.16 3.00 -6.02
CA LYS A 92 4.28 1.71 -6.72
C LYS A 92 2.93 1.02 -6.87
N ILE A 93 2.12 1.00 -5.82
CA ILE A 93 0.78 0.40 -5.89
C ILE A 93 -0.07 1.16 -6.91
N ALA A 94 -0.06 2.49 -6.87
CA ALA A 94 -0.80 3.32 -7.82
C ALA A 94 -0.39 3.04 -9.27
N MET A 95 0.91 2.89 -9.52
CA MET A 95 1.42 2.56 -10.85
C MET A 95 0.96 1.18 -11.32
N GLN A 96 0.94 0.20 -10.44
CA GLN A 96 0.51 -1.15 -10.77
C GLN A 96 -0.96 -1.20 -11.16
N VAL A 97 -1.84 -0.54 -10.38
CA VAL A 97 -3.28 -0.58 -10.63
C VAL A 97 -3.71 0.25 -11.83
N THR A 98 -2.91 1.23 -12.24
CA THR A 98 -3.16 2.07 -13.42
C THR A 98 -2.44 1.58 -14.67
N GLY A 99 -1.56 0.59 -14.53
CA GLY A 99 -0.76 0.07 -15.64
C GLY A 99 -1.57 -0.79 -16.61
N LYS A 100 -1.04 -0.95 -17.82
CA LYS A 100 -1.69 -1.73 -18.88
C LYS A 100 -1.81 -3.22 -18.55
N LYS A 101 -0.93 -3.71 -17.66
CA LYS A 101 -0.89 -5.12 -17.24
C LYS A 101 -1.82 -5.42 -16.08
N ALA A 102 -2.48 -4.41 -15.53
CA ALA A 102 -3.41 -4.62 -14.41
C ALA A 102 -4.56 -5.55 -14.85
N PRO A 103 -5.06 -6.42 -13.95
CA PRO A 103 -6.21 -7.26 -14.26
C PRO A 103 -7.41 -6.44 -14.68
N LYS A 104 -8.28 -7.03 -15.50
CA LYS A 104 -9.46 -6.35 -16.03
C LYS A 104 -10.33 -5.74 -14.93
N VAL A 105 -10.58 -6.49 -13.86
CA VAL A 105 -11.41 -6.04 -12.73
C VAL A 105 -10.80 -4.81 -12.05
N ILE A 106 -9.47 -4.76 -11.95
CA ILE A 106 -8.75 -3.60 -11.40
C ILE A 106 -8.87 -2.40 -12.32
N ARG A 107 -8.69 -2.60 -13.63
CA ARG A 107 -8.79 -1.51 -14.62
C ARG A 107 -10.21 -0.92 -14.64
N GLU A 108 -11.22 -1.77 -14.59
CA GLU A 108 -12.62 -1.33 -14.52
C GLU A 108 -12.90 -0.54 -13.24
N LYS A 109 -12.37 -1.00 -12.09
CA LYS A 109 -12.52 -0.29 -10.83
C LYS A 109 -11.87 1.09 -10.89
N VAL A 110 -10.63 1.18 -11.39
CA VAL A 110 -9.90 2.46 -11.53
C VAL A 110 -10.67 3.42 -12.43
N GLN A 111 -11.25 2.94 -13.53
CA GLN A 111 -12.05 3.78 -14.42
C GLN A 111 -13.31 4.33 -13.75
N SER A 112 -13.85 3.63 -12.75
CA SER A 112 -15.02 4.07 -12.00
C SER A 112 -14.70 5.10 -10.91
N LEU A 113 -13.41 5.29 -10.58
CA LEU A 113 -12.95 6.18 -9.53
C LEU A 113 -12.49 7.52 -10.10
N ASP A 114 -12.62 8.59 -9.29
CA ASP A 114 -11.97 9.86 -9.57
C ASP A 114 -10.50 9.77 -9.20
N MET A 115 -9.63 9.62 -10.19
CA MET A 115 -8.18 9.50 -9.98
C MET A 115 -7.46 10.84 -9.90
N GLU A 116 -8.15 11.96 -10.11
CA GLU A 116 -7.54 13.28 -10.09
C GLU A 116 -6.79 13.58 -8.77
N PRO A 117 -7.37 13.33 -7.58
CA PRO A 117 -6.65 13.55 -6.33
C PRO A 117 -5.38 12.71 -6.21
N VAL A 118 -5.39 11.48 -6.73
CA VAL A 118 -4.22 10.59 -6.71
C VAL A 118 -3.12 11.13 -7.62
N VAL A 119 -3.48 11.53 -8.83
CA VAL A 119 -2.56 12.11 -9.81
C VAL A 119 -1.95 13.40 -9.26
N GLU A 120 -2.76 14.29 -8.69
CA GLU A 120 -2.29 15.52 -8.07
C GLU A 120 -1.28 15.25 -6.96
N GLN A 121 -1.55 14.28 -6.09
CA GLN A 121 -0.65 13.93 -5.00
C GLN A 121 0.70 13.41 -5.53
N CYS A 122 0.68 12.58 -6.56
CA CYS A 122 1.91 12.09 -7.17
C CYS A 122 2.72 13.25 -7.78
N PHE A 123 2.08 14.20 -8.44
CA PHE A 123 2.74 15.38 -8.95
C PHE A 123 3.32 16.24 -7.83
N ASP A 124 2.57 16.45 -6.74
CA ASP A 124 3.04 17.22 -5.59
C ASP A 124 4.32 16.61 -5.02
N TRP A 125 4.37 15.28 -4.91
CA TRP A 125 5.59 14.59 -4.45
C TRP A 125 6.75 14.74 -5.44
N MET A 126 6.49 14.79 -6.73
CA MET A 126 7.53 14.98 -7.75
C MET A 126 8.19 16.36 -7.68
N ILE A 127 7.43 17.40 -7.37
CA ILE A 127 7.93 18.78 -7.34
C ILE A 127 8.41 19.23 -5.95
N ASP A 128 8.06 18.50 -4.90
CA ASP A 128 8.46 18.83 -3.52
C ASP A 128 9.94 18.49 -3.32
N PRO A 129 10.81 19.51 -3.03
CA PRO A 129 12.23 19.25 -2.82
C PRO A 129 12.53 18.42 -1.58
N LYS A 130 11.58 18.31 -0.64
CA LYS A 130 11.72 17.50 0.57
C LYS A 130 11.47 16.01 0.33
N VAL A 131 10.83 15.64 -0.78
CA VAL A 131 10.55 14.25 -1.12
C VAL A 131 11.80 13.60 -1.68
N LYS A 132 12.14 12.42 -1.17
CA LYS A 132 13.34 11.70 -1.60
C LYS A 132 13.29 11.32 -3.07
N ILE A 133 14.46 11.31 -3.72
CA ILE A 133 14.60 10.91 -5.12
C ILE A 133 13.99 9.54 -5.39
N ALA A 134 14.11 8.60 -4.46
CA ALA A 134 13.55 7.26 -4.60
C ALA A 134 12.02 7.26 -4.83
N VAL A 135 11.31 8.25 -4.28
CA VAL A 135 9.86 8.42 -4.53
C VAL A 135 9.63 9.00 -5.93
N LYS A 136 10.45 9.96 -6.33
CA LYS A 136 10.31 10.66 -7.62
C LYS A 136 10.65 9.80 -8.83
N CYS A 137 11.49 8.79 -8.66
CA CYS A 137 11.95 7.92 -9.76
C CYS A 137 10.95 6.81 -10.11
N PHE A 138 9.81 6.76 -9.49
CA PHE A 138 8.74 5.88 -9.86
C PHE A 138 7.74 6.61 -10.76
#